data_55d70a1e972bb5ca016a1aae33f51f27
#
_entry.id   55d70a1e972bb5ca016a1aae33f51f27
#
_cell.length_a   1.000
_cell.length_b   1.000
_cell.length_c   1.000
_cell.angle_alpha   90.00
_cell.angle_beta   90.00
_cell.angle_gamma   90.00
#
_symmetry.space_group_name_H-M   'P 1'
#
loop_
_entity.id
_entity.type
_entity.pdbx_description
1 polymer ?
#
loop_
_entity_poly.entity_id
_entity_poly.type
_entity_poly.pdbx_seq_one_letter_code
_entity_poly.pdbx_strand_id
1 'polypeptide(L)'
;MQRAGGHLSMSMDDMMAELENKTGDDFDKAFIEMMIPHHEGAIEMAKAAKQSAKHDEIRTMADDIIAAQQTEIDMMRGWQREWGYAE
;
A
#
# COMPACT_ATOMS: atom_id res chain seq x y z
N MET A 1 25.19 -1.53 4.33
CA MET A 1 24.48 -1.56 4.64
C MET A 1 23.45 -1.96 4.41
N GLN A 2 22.90 -2.39 4.44
CA GLN A 2 21.93 -2.66 4.12
C GLN A 2 20.94 -2.46 4.80
N ARG A 3 20.20 -2.01 4.61
CA ARG A 3 19.19 -1.70 5.23
C ARG A 3 18.32 -2.76 5.36
N ALA A 4 18.08 -3.19 6.45
CA ALA A 4 17.29 -4.33 6.61
C ALA A 4 15.88 -4.11 6.22
N GLY A 5 15.33 -3.03 6.57
CA GLY A 5 13.94 -2.79 6.31
C GLY A 5 13.60 -2.62 4.86
N GLY A 6 14.62 -2.39 4.05
CA GLY A 6 14.38 -2.08 2.67
C GLY A 6 13.68 -3.17 1.90
N HIS A 7 13.77 -4.39 2.38
CA HIS A 7 13.17 -5.50 1.67
C HIS A 7 11.65 -5.41 1.65
N LEU A 8 11.07 -4.60 2.50
CA LEU A 8 9.61 -4.50 2.56
C LEU A 8 9.04 -3.46 1.64
N SER A 9 9.88 -2.65 1.05
CA SER A 9 9.35 -1.63 0.18
C SER A 9 9.98 -1.69 -1.18
N MET A 10 9.18 -1.37 -2.16
CA MET A 10 9.61 -1.30 -3.53
C MET A 10 9.53 0.15 -3.96
N SER A 11 10.48 0.59 -4.75
CA SER A 11 10.41 1.91 -5.33
C SER A 11 9.31 1.93 -6.39
N MET A 12 8.91 3.11 -6.81
CA MET A 12 7.95 3.23 -7.90
C MET A 12 8.48 2.59 -9.17
N ASP A 13 9.77 2.73 -9.43
CA ASP A 13 10.37 2.10 -10.59
C ASP A 13 10.27 0.58 -10.52
N ASP A 14 10.51 0.02 -9.35
CA ASP A 14 10.39 -1.43 -9.15
C ASP A 14 8.97 -1.90 -9.38
N MET A 15 7.99 -1.15 -8.87
CA MET A 15 6.58 -1.51 -9.06
C MET A 15 6.19 -1.45 -10.52
N MET A 16 6.64 -0.41 -11.22
CA MET A 16 6.34 -0.28 -12.64
C MET A 16 6.97 -1.43 -13.43
N ALA A 17 8.19 -1.82 -13.06
CA ALA A 17 8.85 -2.93 -13.74
C ALA A 17 8.08 -4.23 -13.57
N GLU A 18 7.51 -4.44 -12.38
CA GLU A 18 6.70 -5.64 -12.13
C GLU A 18 5.44 -5.68 -12.98
N LEU A 19 4.88 -4.53 -13.31
CA LEU A 19 3.66 -4.46 -14.09
C LEU A 19 3.91 -4.46 -15.59
N GLU A 20 5.13 -4.21 -15.98
CA GLU A 20 5.49 -4.12 -17.40
C GLU A 20 5.15 -5.42 -18.10
N ASN A 21 4.50 -5.31 -19.24
CA ASN A 21 4.13 -6.47 -20.05
C ASN A 21 3.02 -7.35 -19.47
N LYS A 22 2.40 -6.93 -18.38
CA LYS A 22 1.25 -7.64 -17.84
C LYS A 22 -0.04 -6.98 -18.31
N THR A 23 -1.05 -7.77 -18.53
CA THR A 23 -2.37 -7.26 -18.91
C THR A 23 -3.43 -8.18 -18.32
N GLY A 24 -4.68 -7.72 -18.32
CA GLY A 24 -5.81 -8.53 -17.90
C GLY A 24 -5.68 -8.96 -16.45
N ASP A 25 -6.02 -10.22 -16.18
CA ASP A 25 -5.99 -10.75 -14.83
C ASP A 25 -4.59 -10.70 -14.23
N ASP A 26 -3.57 -10.96 -15.03
CA ASP A 26 -2.20 -10.92 -14.52
C ASP A 26 -1.83 -9.54 -14.02
N PHE A 27 -2.26 -8.51 -14.75
CA PHE A 27 -2.01 -7.13 -14.32
C PHE A 27 -2.77 -6.83 -13.03
N ASP A 28 -4.07 -7.12 -13.02
CA ASP A 28 -4.90 -6.78 -11.86
C ASP A 28 -4.42 -7.49 -10.61
N LYS A 29 -4.06 -8.76 -10.73
CA LYS A 29 -3.57 -9.52 -9.59
C LYS A 29 -2.27 -8.94 -9.07
N ALA A 30 -1.32 -8.66 -9.95
CA ALA A 30 -0.03 -8.11 -9.55
C ALA A 30 -0.19 -6.72 -8.94
N PHE A 31 -1.08 -5.90 -9.53
CA PHE A 31 -1.34 -4.56 -9.02
C PHE A 31 -1.81 -4.61 -7.57
N ILE A 32 -2.80 -5.46 -7.30
CA ILE A 32 -3.34 -5.57 -5.94
C ILE A 32 -2.29 -6.11 -4.98
N GLU A 33 -1.53 -7.13 -5.40
CA GLU A 33 -0.51 -7.72 -4.55
C GLU A 33 0.56 -6.72 -4.15
N MET A 34 0.83 -5.73 -4.99
CA MET A 34 1.79 -4.69 -4.65
C MET A 34 1.16 -3.56 -3.87
N MET A 35 -0.07 -3.21 -4.19
CA MET A 35 -0.70 -2.04 -3.58
C MET A 35 -1.12 -2.28 -2.13
N ILE A 36 -1.49 -3.51 -1.77
CA ILE A 36 -1.86 -3.77 -0.38
C ILE A 36 -0.71 -3.49 0.58
N PRO A 37 0.49 -4.06 0.39
CA PRO A 37 1.59 -3.72 1.31
C PRO A 37 2.01 -2.26 1.22
N HIS A 38 1.87 -1.64 0.06
CA HIS A 38 2.18 -0.22 -0.09
C HIS A 38 1.22 0.62 0.75
N HIS A 39 -0.07 0.28 0.73
CA HIS A 39 -1.08 0.94 1.54
C HIS A 39 -0.84 0.70 3.03
N GLU A 40 -0.43 -0.51 3.40
CA GLU A 40 -0.11 -0.81 4.79
C GLU A 40 1.07 0.03 5.27
N GLY A 41 2.06 0.22 4.39
CA GLY A 41 3.18 1.09 4.72
C GLY A 41 2.75 2.53 4.93
N ALA A 42 1.82 3.01 4.13
CA ALA A 42 1.30 4.37 4.29
C ALA A 42 0.58 4.52 5.62
N ILE A 43 -0.16 3.48 6.05
CA ILE A 43 -0.83 3.51 7.35
C ILE A 43 0.20 3.59 8.48
N GLU A 44 1.27 2.81 8.39
CA GLU A 44 2.31 2.84 9.42
C GLU A 44 2.98 4.21 9.50
N MET A 45 3.24 4.81 8.35
CA MET A 45 3.82 6.16 8.32
C MET A 45 2.86 7.17 8.92
N ALA A 46 1.57 7.04 8.64
CA ALA A 46 0.57 7.95 9.19
C ALA A 46 0.44 7.79 10.69
N LYS A 47 0.53 6.56 11.20
CA LYS A 47 0.54 6.35 12.65
C LYS A 47 1.73 7.03 13.31
N ALA A 48 2.88 6.95 12.67
CA ALA A 48 4.07 7.65 13.18
C ALA A 48 3.86 9.16 13.18
N ALA A 49 3.22 9.68 12.15
CA ALA A 49 2.92 11.11 12.09
C ALA A 49 2.00 11.54 13.21
N LYS A 50 1.01 10.73 13.55
CA LYS A 50 0.13 11.05 14.67
C LYS A 50 0.88 11.16 15.98
N GLN A 51 1.91 10.34 16.15
CA GLN A 51 2.70 10.35 17.39
C GLN A 51 3.68 11.49 17.44
N SER A 52 4.26 11.86 16.31
CA SER A 52 5.47 12.68 16.29
C SER A 52 5.34 14.03 15.61
N ALA A 53 4.26 14.26 14.88
CA ALA A 53 4.13 15.52 14.15
C ALA A 53 3.93 16.68 15.10
N LYS A 54 4.50 17.82 14.73
CA LYS A 54 4.36 19.05 15.49
C LYS A 54 3.02 19.74 15.20
N HIS A 55 2.62 19.74 13.94
CA HIS A 55 1.44 20.48 13.52
C HIS A 55 0.19 19.64 13.53
N ASP A 56 -0.89 20.19 14.07
CA ASP A 56 -2.18 19.49 14.10
C ASP A 56 -2.66 19.12 12.72
N GLU A 57 -2.36 19.97 11.73
CA GLU A 57 -2.76 19.69 10.35
C GLU A 57 -2.16 18.38 9.86
N ILE A 58 -0.94 18.08 10.24
CA ILE A 58 -0.32 16.83 9.84
C ILE A 58 -0.99 15.66 10.55
N ARG A 59 -1.31 15.82 11.83
CA ARG A 59 -1.99 14.74 12.55
C ARG A 59 -3.38 14.47 11.99
N THR A 60 -4.11 15.52 11.62
CA THR A 60 -5.41 15.38 11.00
C THR A 60 -5.29 14.68 9.65
N MET A 61 -4.33 15.09 8.85
CA MET A 61 -4.09 14.43 7.57
C MET A 61 -3.77 12.94 7.79
N ALA A 62 -2.98 12.63 8.82
CA ALA A 62 -2.64 11.25 9.11
C ALA A 62 -3.87 10.41 9.44
N ASP A 63 -4.82 10.96 10.20
CA ASP A 63 -6.07 10.26 10.46
C ASP A 63 -6.83 9.96 9.18
N ASP A 64 -6.87 10.94 8.28
CA ASP A 64 -7.56 10.75 7.00
C ASP A 64 -6.87 9.69 6.15
N ILE A 65 -5.54 9.69 6.15
CA ILE A 65 -4.77 8.70 5.40
C ILE A 65 -5.07 7.30 5.93
N ILE A 66 -5.06 7.12 7.25
CA ILE A 66 -5.31 5.81 7.83
C ILE A 66 -6.68 5.29 7.40
N ALA A 67 -7.70 6.13 7.49
CA ALA A 67 -9.05 5.71 7.13
C ALA A 67 -9.16 5.38 5.65
N ALA A 68 -8.60 6.23 4.78
CA ALA A 68 -8.69 6.02 3.35
C ALA A 68 -7.93 4.79 2.91
N GLN A 69 -6.72 4.62 3.43
CA GLN A 69 -5.88 3.49 3.03
C GLN A 69 -6.48 2.17 3.51
N GLN A 70 -7.05 2.15 4.71
CA GLN A 70 -7.68 0.93 5.22
C GLN A 70 -8.89 0.55 4.38
N THR A 71 -9.69 1.53 4.00
CA THR A 71 -10.84 1.28 3.14
C THR A 71 -10.40 0.66 1.82
N GLU A 72 -9.32 1.19 1.22
CA GLU A 72 -8.84 0.67 -0.05
C GLU A 72 -8.25 -0.73 0.09
N ILE A 73 -7.57 -1.00 1.19
CA ILE A 73 -7.07 -2.36 1.45
C ILE A 73 -8.24 -3.33 1.51
N ASP A 74 -9.28 -2.97 2.24
CA ASP A 74 -10.45 -3.84 2.38
C ASP A 74 -11.11 -4.10 1.05
N MET A 75 -11.21 -3.07 0.22
CA MET A 75 -11.75 -3.22 -1.13
C MET A 75 -10.92 -4.17 -1.97
N MET A 76 -9.61 -3.98 -1.96
CA MET A 76 -8.72 -4.82 -2.75
C MET A 76 -8.78 -6.28 -2.30
N ARG A 77 -8.85 -6.51 -0.99
CA ARG A 77 -8.97 -7.88 -0.49
C ARG A 77 -10.31 -8.50 -0.88
N GLY A 78 -11.36 -7.69 -0.90
CA GLY A 78 -12.66 -8.15 -1.39
C GLY A 78 -12.59 -8.57 -2.84
N TRP A 79 -11.94 -7.77 -3.66
CA TRP A 79 -11.77 -8.11 -5.07
C TRP A 79 -10.94 -9.38 -5.25
N GLN A 80 -9.90 -9.56 -4.44
CA GLN A 80 -9.10 -10.78 -4.52
C GLN A 80 -9.97 -12.01 -4.27
N ARG A 81 -10.86 -11.93 -3.30
CA ARG A 81 -11.76 -13.05 -3.02
C ARG A 81 -12.76 -13.24 -4.17
N GLU A 82 -13.32 -12.14 -4.63
CA GLU A 82 -14.36 -12.20 -5.66
C GLU A 82 -13.82 -12.71 -6.98
N TRP A 83 -12.61 -12.29 -7.34
CA TRP A 83 -12.06 -12.62 -8.65
C TRP A 83 -11.13 -13.84 -8.61
N GLY A 84 -10.98 -14.46 -7.44
CA GLY A 84 -10.16 -15.67 -7.35
C GLY A 84 -8.67 -15.42 -7.33
N TYR A 85 -8.25 -14.22 -6.94
CA TYR A 85 -6.82 -13.89 -6.86
C TYR A 85 -6.22 -14.24 -5.50
N ALA A 86 -7.06 -14.45 -4.49
CA ALA A 86 -6.58 -14.75 -3.16
C ALA A 86 -6.14 -16.21 -3.07
N GLU A 87 -5.14 -16.46 -2.26
CA GLU A 87 -4.63 -17.80 -2.05
C GLU A 87 -5.54 -18.64 -1.19
#